data_804de9394d1f16014e54e7abe317ae51
#
_entry.id   804de9394d1f16014e54e7abe317ae51
#
_cell.length_a   1.000
_cell.length_b   1.000
_cell.length_c   1.000
_cell.angle_alpha   90.00
_cell.angle_beta   90.00
_cell.angle_gamma   90.00
#
_symmetry.space_group_name_H-M   'P 1'
#
loop_
_entity.id
_entity.type
_entity.pdbx_description
1 polymer ?
#
loop_
_entity_poly.entity_id
_entity_poly.type
_entity_poly.pdbx_seq_one_letter_code
_entity_poly.pdbx_strand_id
1 'polypeptide(L)'
;MLACIAGSIIFIVIGYSLFQLKATSANGRLFMWKISTLAIAESPLIGHGTGNFVSAYGRAQESYFANEEYSETEELVAGSPECAFNEYLQVATEYGIPFLFVVLLIIAFCLWKGSREGRIGLCGGIIAVLVFAFSSYPMQIPGFAVTFYFLLAACVIGRSKIMLLFFISIIILLGAYYWKNNQYDACKNWYRSKMLYNIGAYQSAKEEYETLYPELKNRGAFLFEYGYCLHKLKQYDSSTKVLKEAMEYSNDPMILNIIGKNYQAVGKYEKAEESLIRSTHRLPGRIYPYNLLAKLYAEPENQQPEKLKRMVEVVLTKEPKVQSTAVKEMRAEVKKLLKQIN
;
A
#
# COMPACT_ATOMS: atom_id res chain seq x y z
N MET A 1 19.32 -36.92 21.18
CA MET A 1 18.72 -35.90 22.01
C MET A 1 19.56 -34.63 22.15
N LEU A 2 20.83 -34.72 22.62
CA LEU A 2 21.76 -33.59 22.74
C LEU A 2 22.00 -32.82 21.43
N ALA A 3 22.20 -33.52 20.30
CA ALA A 3 22.39 -32.89 18.99
C ALA A 3 21.15 -32.10 18.51
N CYS A 4 19.94 -32.58 18.81
CA CYS A 4 18.71 -31.86 18.49
C CYS A 4 18.57 -30.58 19.35
N ILE A 5 18.90 -30.67 20.63
CA ILE A 5 18.88 -29.52 21.55
C ILE A 5 19.92 -28.47 21.12
N ALA A 6 21.15 -28.90 20.80
CA ALA A 6 22.19 -27.99 20.30
C ALA A 6 21.79 -27.33 18.98
N GLY A 7 21.23 -28.10 18.05
CA GLY A 7 20.69 -27.56 16.79
C GLY A 7 19.58 -26.54 16.99
N SER A 8 18.64 -26.79 17.91
CA SER A 8 17.58 -25.83 18.27
C SER A 8 18.14 -24.54 18.88
N ILE A 9 19.12 -24.64 19.78
CA ILE A 9 19.76 -23.47 20.38
C ILE A 9 20.48 -22.63 19.31
N ILE A 10 21.26 -23.26 18.43
CA ILE A 10 21.95 -22.59 17.34
C ILE A 10 20.93 -21.87 16.42
N PHE A 11 19.85 -22.54 16.08
CA PHE A 11 18.80 -21.96 15.25
C PHE A 11 18.15 -20.74 15.92
N ILE A 12 17.86 -20.80 17.22
CA ILE A 12 17.30 -19.68 17.99
C ILE A 12 18.31 -18.51 18.05
N VAL A 13 19.58 -18.77 18.31
CA VAL A 13 20.62 -17.73 18.38
C VAL A 13 20.82 -17.06 17.04
N ILE A 14 20.89 -17.84 15.94
CA ILE A 14 21.00 -17.31 14.58
C ILE A 14 19.74 -16.50 14.25
N GLY A 15 18.55 -17.03 14.55
CA GLY A 15 17.28 -16.34 14.32
C GLY A 15 17.19 -15.00 15.06
N TYR A 16 17.61 -14.99 16.32
CA TYR A 16 17.67 -13.76 17.13
C TYR A 16 18.69 -12.74 16.58
N SER A 17 19.88 -13.20 16.19
CA SER A 17 20.92 -12.34 15.60
C SER A 17 20.47 -11.74 14.26
N LEU A 18 19.82 -12.54 13.40
CA LEU A 18 19.24 -12.06 12.13
C LEU A 18 18.08 -11.08 12.36
N PHE A 19 17.27 -11.32 13.39
CA PHE A 19 16.21 -10.39 13.79
C PHE A 19 16.79 -9.04 14.20
N GLN A 20 17.83 -9.03 15.05
CA GLN A 20 18.49 -7.79 15.50
C GLN A 20 19.08 -7.00 14.33
N LEU A 21 19.73 -7.68 13.37
CA LEU A 21 20.29 -7.06 12.17
C LEU A 21 19.21 -6.41 11.27
N LYS A 22 17.98 -6.91 11.30
CA LYS A 22 16.85 -6.43 10.48
C LYS A 22 15.64 -6.00 11.31
N ALA A 23 15.85 -5.59 12.56
CA ALA A 23 14.79 -5.28 13.51
C ALA A 23 13.77 -4.26 12.95
N THR A 24 14.22 -3.20 12.29
CA THR A 24 13.34 -2.21 11.68
C THR A 24 12.45 -2.82 10.61
N SER A 25 12.98 -3.71 9.77
CA SER A 25 12.19 -4.39 8.73
C SER A 25 11.20 -5.40 9.32
N ALA A 26 11.60 -6.11 10.38
CA ALA A 26 10.76 -7.07 11.09
C ALA A 26 9.61 -6.34 11.82
N ASN A 27 9.92 -5.27 12.56
CA ASN A 27 8.93 -4.44 13.24
C ASN A 27 7.96 -3.79 12.23
N GLY A 28 8.45 -3.37 11.06
CA GLY A 28 7.59 -2.85 10.00
C GLY A 28 6.58 -3.89 9.49
N ARG A 29 6.98 -5.16 9.36
CA ARG A 29 6.06 -6.25 8.99
C ARG A 29 5.06 -6.55 10.09
N LEU A 30 5.49 -6.61 11.34
CA LEU A 30 4.60 -6.84 12.49
C LEU A 30 3.56 -5.72 12.61
N PHE A 31 3.99 -4.47 12.47
CA PHE A 31 3.07 -3.34 12.44
C PHE A 31 2.08 -3.42 11.26
N MET A 32 2.58 -3.76 10.07
CA MET A 32 1.73 -3.95 8.90
C MET A 32 0.68 -5.05 9.12
N TRP A 33 1.05 -6.18 9.72
CA TRP A 33 0.13 -7.25 10.06
C TRP A 33 -0.90 -6.82 11.11
N LYS A 34 -0.47 -6.04 12.12
CA LYS A 34 -1.38 -5.43 13.11
C LYS A 34 -2.45 -4.57 12.42
N ILE A 35 -2.05 -3.65 11.54
CA ILE A 35 -3.01 -2.81 10.81
C ILE A 35 -3.89 -3.64 9.84
N SER A 36 -3.32 -4.66 9.19
CA SER A 36 -4.11 -5.58 8.33
C SER A 36 -5.17 -6.32 9.13
N THR A 37 -4.89 -6.74 10.37
CA THR A 37 -5.90 -7.39 11.23
C THR A 37 -7.00 -6.42 11.65
N LEU A 38 -6.69 -5.15 11.85
CA LEU A 38 -7.71 -4.11 12.09
C LEU A 38 -8.59 -3.91 10.84
N ALA A 39 -7.99 -3.85 9.65
CA ALA A 39 -8.76 -3.79 8.40
C ALA A 39 -9.68 -5.01 8.20
N ILE A 40 -9.21 -6.23 8.54
CA ILE A 40 -10.05 -7.44 8.51
C ILE A 40 -11.21 -7.31 9.50
N ALA A 41 -10.99 -6.76 10.69
CA ALA A 41 -12.03 -6.59 11.71
C ALA A 41 -13.14 -5.62 11.26
N GLU A 42 -12.86 -4.66 10.37
CA GLU A 42 -13.87 -3.77 9.78
C GLU A 42 -14.85 -4.51 8.85
N SER A 43 -14.39 -5.57 8.14
CA SER A 43 -15.23 -6.35 7.22
C SER A 43 -14.83 -7.84 7.23
N PRO A 44 -15.09 -8.58 8.35
CA PRO A 44 -14.54 -9.92 8.55
C PRO A 44 -15.19 -11.00 7.67
N LEU A 45 -16.42 -10.81 7.21
CA LEU A 45 -17.17 -11.83 6.48
C LEU A 45 -16.98 -11.78 4.97
N ILE A 46 -17.00 -10.58 4.39
CA ILE A 46 -16.97 -10.39 2.92
C ILE A 46 -15.69 -9.71 2.43
N GLY A 47 -14.86 -9.19 3.37
CA GLY A 47 -13.67 -8.39 3.04
C GLY A 47 -14.00 -7.04 2.40
N HIS A 48 -12.98 -6.40 1.84
CA HIS A 48 -13.08 -5.08 1.22
C HIS A 48 -13.17 -5.12 -0.32
N GLY A 49 -13.16 -6.30 -0.92
CA GLY A 49 -13.16 -6.52 -2.36
C GLY A 49 -11.77 -6.71 -2.96
N THR A 50 -11.75 -7.32 -4.14
CA THR A 50 -10.52 -7.65 -4.88
C THR A 50 -9.66 -6.42 -5.16
N GLY A 51 -8.38 -6.47 -4.79
CA GLY A 51 -7.41 -5.39 -5.03
C GLY A 51 -7.56 -4.18 -4.11
N ASN A 52 -8.46 -4.22 -3.14
CA ASN A 52 -8.73 -3.10 -2.21
C ASN A 52 -7.92 -3.17 -0.91
N PHE A 53 -6.94 -4.07 -0.82
CA PHE A 53 -6.04 -4.11 0.34
C PHE A 53 -5.44 -2.74 0.65
N VAL A 54 -4.92 -2.05 -0.36
CA VAL A 54 -4.21 -0.77 -0.20
C VAL A 54 -5.09 0.28 0.46
N SER A 55 -6.34 0.45 -0.01
CA SER A 55 -7.26 1.44 0.53
C SER A 55 -7.78 1.03 1.91
N ALA A 56 -8.09 -0.25 2.14
CA ALA A 56 -8.52 -0.77 3.44
C ALA A 56 -7.42 -0.61 4.50
N TYR A 57 -6.19 -1.03 4.19
CA TYR A 57 -5.03 -0.82 5.04
C TYR A 57 -4.82 0.67 5.38
N GLY A 58 -4.89 1.53 4.36
CA GLY A 58 -4.71 2.97 4.55
C GLY A 58 -5.76 3.59 5.47
N ARG A 59 -7.05 3.18 5.37
CA ARG A 59 -8.11 3.62 6.29
C ARG A 59 -7.90 3.12 7.71
N ALA A 60 -7.59 1.83 7.86
CA ALA A 60 -7.31 1.24 9.18
C ALA A 60 -6.10 1.90 9.86
N GLN A 61 -5.01 2.19 9.11
CA GLN A 61 -3.84 2.90 9.63
C GLN A 61 -4.20 4.34 10.03
N GLU A 62 -4.99 5.05 9.23
CA GLU A 62 -5.49 6.39 9.55
C GLU A 62 -6.29 6.39 10.85
N SER A 63 -7.25 5.45 11.00
CA SER A 63 -8.04 5.29 12.22
C SER A 63 -7.18 4.92 13.43
N TYR A 64 -6.18 4.06 13.24
CA TYR A 64 -5.25 3.65 14.30
C TYR A 64 -4.48 4.83 14.87
N PHE A 65 -3.87 5.64 14.01
CA PHE A 65 -3.10 6.80 14.43
C PHE A 65 -3.96 8.00 14.87
N ALA A 66 -5.24 8.05 14.52
CA ALA A 66 -6.16 9.06 15.01
C ALA A 66 -6.47 8.91 16.52
N ASN A 67 -6.33 7.69 17.08
CA ASN A 67 -6.60 7.41 18.48
C ASN A 67 -5.46 7.82 19.42
N GLU A 68 -4.32 8.33 18.91
CA GLU A 68 -3.15 8.82 19.65
C GLU A 68 -2.50 7.82 20.63
N GLU A 69 -2.94 6.55 20.66
CA GLU A 69 -2.37 5.48 21.50
C GLU A 69 -1.41 4.60 20.71
N TYR A 70 -0.24 5.13 20.34
CA TYR A 70 0.78 4.38 19.59
C TYR A 70 2.20 4.66 20.10
N SER A 71 3.11 3.73 19.84
CA SER A 71 4.52 3.89 20.21
C SER A 71 5.30 4.65 19.13
N GLU A 72 6.41 5.30 19.56
CA GLU A 72 7.36 5.92 18.62
C GLU A 72 7.90 4.92 17.57
N THR A 73 8.07 3.65 17.98
CA THR A 73 8.51 2.59 17.06
C THR A 73 7.48 2.34 15.96
N GLU A 74 6.18 2.32 16.29
CA GLU A 74 5.10 2.14 15.31
C GLU A 74 5.02 3.32 14.35
N GLU A 75 5.17 4.54 14.87
CA GLU A 75 5.26 5.73 14.04
C GLU A 75 6.44 5.66 13.05
N LEU A 76 7.61 5.26 13.53
CA LEU A 76 8.83 5.17 12.72
C LEU A 76 8.72 4.13 11.61
N VAL A 77 8.11 2.97 11.88
CA VAL A 77 8.00 1.87 10.91
C VAL A 77 6.77 1.98 10.02
N ALA A 78 5.81 2.85 10.34
CA ALA A 78 4.63 3.07 9.52
C ALA A 78 5.00 3.41 8.07
N GLY A 79 4.22 2.87 7.14
CA GLY A 79 4.45 3.00 5.70
C GLY A 79 3.16 2.95 4.89
N SER A 80 3.30 3.03 3.58
CA SER A 80 2.21 2.88 2.62
C SER A 80 2.43 1.61 1.78
N PRO A 81 2.20 0.41 2.33
CA PRO A 81 2.45 -0.84 1.62
C PRO A 81 1.44 -1.07 0.50
N GLU A 82 1.88 -1.70 -0.59
CA GLU A 82 1.03 -2.13 -1.70
C GLU A 82 0.42 -3.53 -1.46
N CYS A 83 0.99 -4.31 -0.52
CA CYS A 83 0.50 -5.63 -0.14
C CYS A 83 0.83 -5.93 1.33
N ALA A 84 0.17 -6.94 1.91
CA ALA A 84 0.30 -7.31 3.32
C ALA A 84 1.64 -7.96 3.67
N PHE A 85 2.48 -8.36 2.70
CA PHE A 85 3.63 -9.25 2.92
C PHE A 85 3.28 -10.52 3.71
N ASN A 86 2.03 -10.94 3.58
CA ASN A 86 1.44 -12.16 4.11
C ASN A 86 0.16 -12.43 3.30
N GLU A 87 0.18 -13.47 2.48
CA GLU A 87 -0.94 -13.78 1.57
C GLU A 87 -2.22 -14.16 2.32
N TYR A 88 -2.11 -14.71 3.52
CA TYR A 88 -3.28 -15.06 4.33
C TYR A 88 -4.01 -13.81 4.81
N LEU A 89 -3.26 -12.80 5.28
CA LEU A 89 -3.83 -11.51 5.65
C LEU A 89 -4.35 -10.75 4.43
N GLN A 90 -3.63 -10.82 3.30
CA GLN A 90 -4.08 -10.23 2.03
C GLN A 90 -5.46 -10.78 1.62
N VAL A 91 -5.58 -12.11 1.56
CA VAL A 91 -6.83 -12.79 1.19
C VAL A 91 -7.95 -12.48 2.20
N ALA A 92 -7.65 -12.51 3.50
CA ALA A 92 -8.65 -12.20 4.53
C ALA A 92 -9.12 -10.75 4.45
N THR A 93 -8.23 -9.79 4.14
CA THR A 93 -8.59 -8.38 3.98
C THR A 93 -9.47 -8.17 2.74
N GLU A 94 -9.15 -8.82 1.63
CA GLU A 94 -9.87 -8.61 0.37
C GLU A 94 -11.18 -9.41 0.28
N TYR A 95 -11.22 -10.64 0.81
CA TYR A 95 -12.33 -11.57 0.61
C TYR A 95 -13.03 -12.04 1.90
N GLY A 96 -12.49 -11.65 3.06
CA GLY A 96 -12.99 -12.07 4.37
C GLY A 96 -12.45 -13.42 4.85
N ILE A 97 -12.68 -13.68 6.14
CA ILE A 97 -12.20 -14.89 6.84
C ILE A 97 -12.85 -16.18 6.30
N PRO A 98 -14.18 -16.23 6.00
CA PRO A 98 -14.78 -17.44 5.46
C PRO A 98 -14.17 -17.89 4.13
N PHE A 99 -13.86 -16.94 3.24
CA PHE A 99 -13.21 -17.25 1.97
C PHE A 99 -11.79 -17.79 2.17
N LEU A 100 -11.00 -17.18 3.05
CA LEU A 100 -9.67 -17.69 3.42
C LEU A 100 -9.77 -19.14 3.93
N PHE A 101 -10.75 -19.43 4.79
CA PHE A 101 -10.96 -20.77 5.32
C PHE A 101 -11.26 -21.80 4.20
N VAL A 102 -12.12 -21.46 3.24
CA VAL A 102 -12.41 -22.31 2.08
C VAL A 102 -11.15 -22.56 1.25
N VAL A 103 -10.34 -21.54 0.99
CA VAL A 103 -9.07 -21.70 0.27
C VAL A 103 -8.12 -22.65 1.00
N LEU A 104 -7.98 -22.51 2.33
CA LEU A 104 -7.15 -23.41 3.13
C LEU A 104 -7.67 -24.85 3.12
N LEU A 105 -8.99 -25.08 3.14
CA LEU A 105 -9.58 -26.42 3.01
C LEU A 105 -9.27 -27.04 1.64
N ILE A 106 -9.35 -26.26 0.56
CA ILE A 106 -8.99 -26.75 -0.79
C ILE A 106 -7.51 -27.15 -0.84
N ILE A 107 -6.63 -26.32 -0.29
CA ILE A 107 -5.19 -26.62 -0.23
C ILE A 107 -4.93 -27.89 0.59
N ALA A 108 -5.56 -28.01 1.76
CA ALA A 108 -5.45 -29.20 2.62
C ALA A 108 -5.93 -30.46 1.91
N PHE A 109 -7.05 -30.40 1.20
CA PHE A 109 -7.56 -31.50 0.38
C PHE A 109 -6.57 -31.90 -0.73
N CYS A 110 -5.97 -30.94 -1.44
CA CYS A 110 -4.96 -31.21 -2.48
C CYS A 110 -3.73 -31.89 -1.89
N LEU A 111 -3.23 -31.42 -0.75
CA LEU A 111 -2.10 -32.02 -0.05
C LEU A 111 -2.40 -33.43 0.43
N TRP A 112 -3.58 -33.65 1.04
CA TRP A 112 -4.01 -34.97 1.49
C TRP A 112 -4.09 -35.98 0.33
N LYS A 113 -4.72 -35.58 -0.78
CA LYS A 113 -4.83 -36.44 -1.96
C LYS A 113 -3.48 -36.71 -2.62
N GLY A 114 -2.66 -35.65 -2.80
CA GLY A 114 -1.32 -35.78 -3.35
C GLY A 114 -0.41 -36.70 -2.53
N SER A 115 -0.48 -36.60 -1.19
CA SER A 115 0.25 -37.49 -0.29
C SER A 115 -0.20 -38.94 -0.42
N ARG A 116 -1.53 -39.21 -0.47
CA ARG A 116 -2.09 -40.57 -0.67
C ARG A 116 -1.69 -41.20 -1.99
N GLU A 117 -1.52 -40.40 -3.03
CA GLU A 117 -1.09 -40.86 -4.36
C GLU A 117 0.46 -40.91 -4.52
N GLY A 118 1.23 -40.70 -3.44
CA GLY A 118 2.70 -40.76 -3.42
C GLY A 118 3.37 -39.59 -4.14
N ARG A 119 2.68 -38.46 -4.30
CA ARG A 119 3.18 -37.25 -4.99
C ARG A 119 3.91 -36.31 -4.02
N ILE A 120 4.82 -36.85 -3.23
CA ILE A 120 5.49 -36.16 -2.13
C ILE A 120 6.22 -34.89 -2.61
N GLY A 121 6.87 -34.94 -3.79
CA GLY A 121 7.55 -33.77 -4.36
C GLY A 121 6.62 -32.59 -4.67
N LEU A 122 5.41 -32.86 -5.19
CA LEU A 122 4.40 -31.82 -5.45
C LEU A 122 3.89 -31.22 -4.13
N CYS A 123 3.61 -32.07 -3.13
CA CYS A 123 3.21 -31.63 -1.80
C CYS A 123 4.31 -30.77 -1.14
N GLY A 124 5.57 -31.16 -1.25
CA GLY A 124 6.71 -30.37 -0.77
C GLY A 124 6.80 -29.00 -1.42
N GLY A 125 6.59 -28.92 -2.74
CA GLY A 125 6.53 -27.66 -3.47
C GLY A 125 5.40 -26.74 -2.99
N ILE A 126 4.19 -27.28 -2.77
CA ILE A 126 3.07 -26.51 -2.22
C ILE A 126 3.40 -25.98 -0.83
N ILE A 127 3.91 -26.82 0.06
CA ILE A 127 4.29 -26.43 1.43
C ILE A 127 5.36 -25.34 1.40
N ALA A 128 6.35 -25.45 0.54
CA ALA A 128 7.37 -24.41 0.39
C ALA A 128 6.78 -23.04 -0.01
N VAL A 129 5.84 -23.03 -0.96
CA VAL A 129 5.13 -21.79 -1.34
C VAL A 129 4.28 -21.26 -0.19
N LEU A 130 3.59 -22.11 0.56
CA LEU A 130 2.78 -21.69 1.72
C LEU A 130 3.63 -21.07 2.83
N VAL A 131 4.81 -21.64 3.12
CA VAL A 131 5.78 -21.06 4.07
C VAL A 131 6.27 -19.70 3.58
N PHE A 132 6.59 -19.59 2.30
CA PHE A 132 7.02 -18.34 1.69
C PHE A 132 5.90 -17.28 1.69
N ALA A 133 4.66 -17.69 1.46
CA ALA A 133 3.46 -16.85 1.50
C ALA A 133 3.17 -16.25 2.87
N PHE A 134 3.67 -16.85 3.96
CA PHE A 134 3.50 -16.34 5.32
C PHE A 134 4.26 -15.02 5.56
N SER A 135 5.36 -14.78 4.88
CA SER A 135 6.19 -13.59 5.09
C SER A 135 6.53 -12.83 3.80
N SER A 136 5.81 -13.11 2.71
CA SER A 136 6.05 -12.53 1.39
C SER A 136 4.75 -12.47 0.58
N TYR A 137 4.86 -12.16 -0.71
CA TYR A 137 3.75 -11.93 -1.64
C TYR A 137 3.88 -12.75 -2.94
N PRO A 138 4.09 -14.09 -2.88
CA PRO A 138 4.30 -14.90 -4.09
C PRO A 138 3.11 -14.88 -5.06
N MET A 139 1.88 -14.72 -4.58
CA MET A 139 0.69 -14.68 -5.43
C MET A 139 0.56 -13.39 -6.25
N GLN A 140 1.28 -12.33 -5.85
CA GLN A 140 1.37 -11.08 -6.62
C GLN A 140 2.30 -11.22 -7.85
N ILE A 141 3.11 -12.28 -7.89
CA ILE A 141 4.05 -12.58 -8.98
C ILE A 141 3.41 -13.65 -9.87
N PRO A 142 3.00 -13.33 -11.13
CA PRO A 142 2.23 -14.24 -11.97
C PRO A 142 2.87 -15.63 -12.15
N GLY A 143 4.19 -15.71 -12.28
CA GLY A 143 4.89 -16.99 -12.41
C GLY A 143 4.75 -17.90 -11.19
N PHE A 144 4.82 -17.34 -9.98
CA PHE A 144 4.59 -18.10 -8.74
C PHE A 144 3.13 -18.53 -8.61
N ALA A 145 2.19 -17.63 -8.89
CA ALA A 145 0.76 -17.94 -8.81
C ALA A 145 0.38 -19.08 -9.75
N VAL A 146 0.81 -19.02 -11.02
CA VAL A 146 0.56 -20.10 -12.01
C VAL A 146 1.19 -21.41 -11.55
N THR A 147 2.43 -21.38 -11.08
CA THR A 147 3.11 -22.58 -10.57
C THR A 147 2.37 -23.17 -9.39
N PHE A 148 1.91 -22.36 -8.45
CA PHE A 148 1.17 -22.81 -7.27
C PHE A 148 -0.15 -23.48 -7.66
N TYR A 149 -0.96 -22.88 -8.50
CA TYR A 149 -2.21 -23.47 -8.97
C TYR A 149 -1.98 -24.74 -9.80
N PHE A 150 -0.91 -24.79 -10.60
CA PHE A 150 -0.51 -25.98 -11.31
C PHE A 150 -0.16 -27.14 -10.34
N LEU A 151 0.62 -26.87 -9.28
CA LEU A 151 0.96 -27.86 -8.27
C LEU A 151 -0.27 -28.40 -7.54
N LEU A 152 -1.22 -27.53 -7.15
CA LEU A 152 -2.49 -27.93 -6.53
C LEU A 152 -3.29 -28.86 -7.45
N ALA A 153 -3.47 -28.46 -8.68
CA ALA A 153 -4.20 -29.26 -9.66
C ALA A 153 -3.48 -30.58 -9.96
N ALA A 154 -2.15 -30.57 -10.05
CA ALA A 154 -1.36 -31.78 -10.27
C ALA A 154 -1.45 -32.77 -9.09
N CYS A 155 -1.76 -32.33 -7.87
CA CYS A 155 -2.04 -33.22 -6.73
C CYS A 155 -3.36 -33.98 -6.84
N VAL A 156 -4.33 -33.46 -7.59
CA VAL A 156 -5.70 -34.01 -7.65
C VAL A 156 -5.91 -34.83 -8.93
N ILE A 157 -5.35 -34.40 -10.04
CA ILE A 157 -5.57 -34.99 -11.38
C ILE A 157 -4.70 -36.26 -11.56
N GLY A 158 -5.26 -37.30 -12.19
CA GLY A 158 -4.53 -38.52 -12.52
C GLY A 158 -3.31 -38.25 -13.42
N ARG A 159 -2.25 -39.05 -13.25
CA ARG A 159 -0.94 -38.88 -13.96
C ARG A 159 -1.07 -38.72 -15.48
N SER A 160 -1.99 -39.49 -16.10
CA SER A 160 -2.25 -39.41 -17.54
C SER A 160 -2.83 -38.09 -18.02
N LYS A 161 -3.41 -37.27 -17.12
CA LYS A 161 -4.06 -35.98 -17.45
C LYS A 161 -3.21 -34.77 -17.10
N ILE A 162 -2.04 -34.94 -16.46
CA ILE A 162 -1.15 -33.84 -16.06
C ILE A 162 -0.66 -33.06 -17.29
N MET A 163 -0.35 -33.76 -18.39
CA MET A 163 0.07 -33.12 -19.63
C MET A 163 -1.07 -32.28 -20.25
N LEU A 164 -2.30 -32.75 -20.19
CA LEU A 164 -3.48 -31.97 -20.62
C LEU A 164 -3.62 -30.70 -19.77
N LEU A 165 -3.43 -30.79 -18.46
CA LEU A 165 -3.47 -29.65 -17.56
C LEU A 165 -2.40 -28.62 -17.89
N PHE A 166 -1.19 -29.04 -18.24
CA PHE A 166 -0.10 -28.17 -18.68
C PHE A 166 -0.50 -27.38 -19.93
N PHE A 167 -1.08 -28.03 -20.94
CA PHE A 167 -1.56 -27.35 -22.14
C PHE A 167 -2.70 -26.37 -21.86
N ILE A 168 -3.65 -26.73 -20.97
CA ILE A 168 -4.74 -25.84 -20.55
C ILE A 168 -4.16 -24.61 -19.85
N SER A 169 -3.16 -24.78 -18.96
CA SER A 169 -2.50 -23.66 -18.28
C SER A 169 -1.82 -22.68 -19.27
N ILE A 170 -1.17 -23.21 -20.31
CA ILE A 170 -0.60 -22.39 -21.39
C ILE A 170 -1.68 -21.63 -22.13
N ILE A 171 -2.79 -22.27 -22.49
CA ILE A 171 -3.90 -21.62 -23.21
C ILE A 171 -4.51 -20.49 -22.36
N ILE A 172 -4.69 -20.71 -21.06
CA ILE A 172 -5.18 -19.68 -20.12
C ILE A 172 -4.20 -18.51 -20.05
N LEU A 173 -2.89 -18.76 -19.97
CA LEU A 173 -1.87 -17.71 -19.97
C LEU A 173 -1.87 -16.90 -21.25
N LEU A 174 -1.98 -17.55 -22.41
CA LEU A 174 -2.06 -16.88 -23.70
C LEU A 174 -3.36 -16.07 -23.80
N GLY A 175 -4.49 -16.62 -23.36
CA GLY A 175 -5.77 -15.92 -23.31
C GLY A 175 -5.71 -14.68 -22.40
N ALA A 176 -5.11 -14.79 -21.21
CA ALA A 176 -4.90 -13.67 -20.31
C ALA A 176 -3.96 -12.61 -20.88
N TYR A 177 -2.92 -13.02 -21.61
CA TYR A 177 -2.03 -12.11 -22.34
C TYR A 177 -2.78 -11.30 -23.41
N TYR A 178 -3.60 -11.96 -24.22
CA TYR A 178 -4.43 -11.29 -25.23
C TYR A 178 -5.49 -10.36 -24.63
N TRP A 179 -6.13 -10.79 -23.53
CA TRP A 179 -7.13 -9.97 -22.82
C TRP A 179 -6.54 -8.67 -22.28
N LYS A 180 -5.29 -8.69 -21.79
CA LYS A 180 -4.60 -7.51 -21.22
C LYS A 180 -3.93 -6.60 -22.24
N ASN A 181 -4.02 -6.86 -23.54
CA ASN A 181 -3.26 -6.13 -24.55
C ASN A 181 -3.59 -4.62 -24.54
N ASN A 182 -4.87 -4.23 -24.43
CA ASN A 182 -5.28 -2.82 -24.35
C ASN A 182 -4.70 -2.13 -23.11
N GLN A 183 -4.72 -2.79 -21.95
CA GLN A 183 -4.12 -2.25 -20.73
C GLN A 183 -2.60 -2.14 -20.84
N TYR A 184 -1.95 -3.06 -21.52
CA TYR A 184 -0.51 -3.00 -21.77
C TYR A 184 -0.13 -1.78 -22.59
N ASP A 185 -0.83 -1.53 -23.68
CA ASP A 185 -0.60 -0.36 -24.53
C ASP A 185 -0.91 0.94 -23.80
N ALA A 186 -1.98 0.98 -23.01
CA ALA A 186 -2.29 2.12 -22.14
C ALA A 186 -1.17 2.37 -21.11
N CYS A 187 -0.65 1.34 -20.46
CA CYS A 187 0.47 1.47 -19.53
C CYS A 187 1.76 1.94 -20.22
N LYS A 188 2.04 1.45 -21.44
CA LYS A 188 3.18 1.86 -22.24
C LYS A 188 3.09 3.34 -22.64
N ASN A 189 1.90 3.78 -23.04
CA ASN A 189 1.64 5.17 -23.38
C ASN A 189 1.73 6.05 -22.11
N TRP A 190 1.18 5.61 -20.98
CA TRP A 190 1.35 6.30 -19.70
C TRP A 190 2.83 6.49 -19.34
N TYR A 191 3.66 5.45 -19.48
CA TYR A 191 5.09 5.55 -19.22
C TYR A 191 5.78 6.60 -20.11
N ARG A 192 5.35 6.75 -21.36
CA ARG A 192 5.84 7.81 -22.28
C ARG A 192 5.35 9.20 -21.86
N SER A 193 4.06 9.33 -21.55
CA SER A 193 3.45 10.60 -21.15
C SER A 193 3.96 11.07 -19.78
N LYS A 194 4.44 10.15 -18.92
CA LYS A 194 5.08 10.47 -17.65
C LYS A 194 6.31 11.36 -17.81
N MET A 195 6.97 11.35 -18.96
CA MET A 195 8.07 12.29 -19.24
C MET A 195 7.55 13.73 -19.24
N LEU A 196 6.39 14.01 -19.83
CA LEU A 196 5.76 15.34 -19.86
C LEU A 196 5.44 15.80 -18.42
N TYR A 197 4.91 14.90 -17.60
CA TYR A 197 4.67 15.15 -16.17
C TYR A 197 5.96 15.53 -15.44
N ASN A 198 7.03 14.77 -15.62
CA ASN A 198 8.29 14.95 -14.93
C ASN A 198 9.00 16.27 -15.29
N ILE A 199 8.88 16.74 -16.53
CA ILE A 199 9.45 18.05 -16.97
C ILE A 199 8.52 19.23 -16.68
N GLY A 200 7.34 18.98 -16.08
CA GLY A 200 6.39 20.04 -15.72
C GLY A 200 5.51 20.53 -16.87
N ALA A 201 5.48 19.84 -18.02
CA ALA A 201 4.58 20.14 -19.15
C ALA A 201 3.15 19.62 -18.83
N TYR A 202 2.54 20.17 -17.78
CA TYR A 202 1.29 19.64 -17.19
C TYR A 202 0.10 19.71 -18.14
N GLN A 203 0.03 20.69 -19.04
CA GLN A 203 -1.07 20.80 -20.00
C GLN A 203 -1.02 19.63 -21.00
N SER A 204 0.15 19.38 -21.60
CA SER A 204 0.32 18.26 -22.53
C SER A 204 0.18 16.90 -21.83
N ALA A 205 0.70 16.78 -20.58
CA ALA A 205 0.51 15.57 -19.78
C ALA A 205 -0.97 15.30 -19.48
N LYS A 206 -1.76 16.34 -19.18
CA LYS A 206 -3.21 16.24 -18.95
C LYS A 206 -3.94 15.71 -20.17
N GLU A 207 -3.66 16.25 -21.35
CA GLU A 207 -4.30 15.81 -22.61
C GLU A 207 -4.06 14.33 -22.89
N GLU A 208 -2.83 13.87 -22.71
CA GLU A 208 -2.49 12.44 -22.82
C GLU A 208 -3.20 11.60 -21.73
N TYR A 209 -3.22 12.07 -20.48
CA TYR A 209 -3.86 11.34 -19.39
C TYR A 209 -5.39 11.26 -19.54
N GLU A 210 -6.04 12.25 -20.14
CA GLU A 210 -7.47 12.20 -20.46
C GLU A 210 -7.80 11.05 -21.41
N THR A 211 -6.96 10.80 -22.42
CA THR A 211 -7.14 9.69 -23.36
C THR A 211 -6.93 8.32 -22.73
N LEU A 212 -6.03 8.24 -21.72
CA LEU A 212 -5.67 7.00 -21.03
C LEU A 212 -6.58 6.70 -19.83
N TYR A 213 -7.35 7.68 -19.36
CA TYR A 213 -8.17 7.56 -18.17
C TYR A 213 -9.17 6.39 -18.19
N PRO A 214 -9.91 6.09 -19.30
CA PRO A 214 -10.84 4.97 -19.31
C PRO A 214 -10.20 3.62 -18.98
N GLU A 215 -8.95 3.40 -19.43
CA GLU A 215 -8.22 2.14 -19.26
C GLU A 215 -7.45 2.07 -17.93
N LEU A 216 -7.05 3.23 -17.39
CA LEU A 216 -6.16 3.31 -16.21
C LEU A 216 -6.82 3.87 -14.94
N LYS A 217 -8.13 4.13 -14.96
CA LYS A 217 -8.88 4.70 -13.82
C LYS A 217 -8.84 3.86 -12.53
N ASN A 218 -8.37 2.61 -12.60
CA ASN A 218 -8.16 1.73 -11.46
C ASN A 218 -6.69 1.67 -11.00
N ARG A 219 -5.83 2.59 -11.47
CA ARG A 219 -4.42 2.67 -11.11
C ARG A 219 -4.17 3.91 -10.24
N GLY A 220 -3.96 3.70 -8.93
CA GLY A 220 -3.77 4.81 -7.97
C GLY A 220 -2.63 5.75 -8.36
N ALA A 221 -1.50 5.23 -8.84
CA ALA A 221 -0.36 6.06 -9.26
C ALA A 221 -0.69 6.91 -10.51
N PHE A 222 -1.43 6.36 -11.48
CA PHE A 222 -1.89 7.11 -12.65
C PHE A 222 -2.86 8.24 -12.24
N LEU A 223 -3.85 7.92 -11.42
CA LEU A 223 -4.83 8.89 -10.93
C LEU A 223 -4.16 10.00 -10.10
N PHE A 224 -3.14 9.65 -9.30
CA PHE A 224 -2.36 10.65 -8.57
C PHE A 224 -1.66 11.63 -9.51
N GLU A 225 -0.92 11.13 -10.51
CA GLU A 225 -0.22 11.97 -11.49
C GLU A 225 -1.20 12.85 -12.28
N TYR A 226 -2.33 12.30 -12.72
CA TYR A 226 -3.39 13.05 -13.42
C TYR A 226 -4.00 14.13 -12.51
N GLY A 227 -4.40 13.76 -11.28
CA GLY A 227 -4.92 14.71 -10.30
C GLY A 227 -3.92 15.83 -9.95
N TYR A 228 -2.61 15.51 -9.89
CA TYR A 228 -1.57 16.49 -9.67
C TYR A 228 -1.38 17.43 -10.87
N CYS A 229 -1.47 16.94 -12.12
CA CYS A 229 -1.50 17.80 -13.31
C CYS A 229 -2.64 18.82 -13.22
N LEU A 230 -3.85 18.36 -12.89
CA LEU A 230 -5.02 19.22 -12.72
C LEU A 230 -4.82 20.26 -11.61
N HIS A 231 -4.20 19.88 -10.49
CA HIS A 231 -3.81 20.80 -9.41
C HIS A 231 -2.86 21.89 -9.92
N LYS A 232 -1.82 21.51 -10.67
CA LYS A 232 -0.84 22.46 -11.25
C LYS A 232 -1.47 23.42 -12.26
N LEU A 233 -2.49 22.96 -12.97
CA LEU A 233 -3.29 23.77 -13.89
C LEU A 233 -4.39 24.58 -13.19
N LYS A 234 -4.42 24.59 -11.84
CA LYS A 234 -5.43 25.28 -11.00
C LYS A 234 -6.86 24.80 -11.22
N GLN A 235 -7.06 23.60 -11.78
CA GLN A 235 -8.35 22.93 -11.94
C GLN A 235 -8.70 22.16 -10.65
N TYR A 236 -8.87 22.88 -9.54
CA TYR A 236 -8.90 22.32 -8.18
C TYR A 236 -10.06 21.36 -7.93
N ASP A 237 -11.25 21.61 -8.45
CA ASP A 237 -12.41 20.73 -8.25
C ASP A 237 -12.22 19.41 -9.02
N SER A 238 -11.77 19.47 -10.28
CA SER A 238 -11.46 18.29 -11.09
C SER A 238 -10.31 17.48 -10.48
N SER A 239 -9.25 18.15 -10.03
CA SER A 239 -8.14 17.54 -9.31
C SER A 239 -8.62 16.79 -8.07
N THR A 240 -9.45 17.44 -7.25
CA THR A 240 -10.01 16.84 -6.01
C THR A 240 -10.85 15.60 -6.32
N LYS A 241 -11.65 15.63 -7.40
CA LYS A 241 -12.44 14.48 -7.83
C LYS A 241 -11.55 13.29 -8.19
N VAL A 242 -10.58 13.49 -9.08
CA VAL A 242 -9.65 12.43 -9.51
C VAL A 242 -8.80 11.90 -8.36
N LEU A 243 -8.35 12.79 -7.46
CA LEU A 243 -7.56 12.38 -6.28
C LEU A 243 -8.39 11.59 -5.26
N LYS A 244 -9.69 11.86 -5.12
CA LYS A 244 -10.59 11.02 -4.32
C LYS A 244 -10.76 9.62 -4.92
N GLU A 245 -10.86 9.51 -6.24
CA GLU A 245 -10.84 8.21 -6.92
C GLU A 245 -9.50 7.48 -6.71
N ALA A 246 -8.36 8.21 -6.70
CA ALA A 246 -7.05 7.65 -6.42
C ALA A 246 -6.96 7.01 -5.02
N MET A 247 -7.69 7.51 -4.02
CA MET A 247 -7.69 6.97 -2.66
C MET A 247 -8.28 5.55 -2.57
N GLU A 248 -9.09 5.14 -3.55
CA GLU A 248 -9.61 3.77 -3.61
C GLU A 248 -8.53 2.74 -4.02
N TYR A 249 -7.44 3.22 -4.65
CA TYR A 249 -6.37 2.37 -5.19
C TYR A 249 -4.99 2.71 -4.63
N SER A 250 -4.90 3.66 -3.69
CA SER A 250 -3.63 4.13 -3.10
C SER A 250 -3.82 4.61 -1.67
N ASN A 251 -2.85 4.32 -0.83
CA ASN A 251 -2.76 4.81 0.54
C ASN A 251 -1.71 5.92 0.72
N ASP A 252 -1.20 6.50 -0.37
CA ASP A 252 -0.20 7.57 -0.30
C ASP A 252 -0.80 8.83 0.35
N PRO A 253 -0.24 9.33 1.47
CA PRO A 253 -0.69 10.55 2.12
C PRO A 253 -0.55 11.80 1.26
N MET A 254 0.29 11.78 0.21
CA MET A 254 0.43 12.88 -0.72
C MET A 254 -0.88 13.22 -1.45
N ILE A 255 -1.76 12.23 -1.66
CA ILE A 255 -3.10 12.45 -2.21
C ILE A 255 -3.88 13.42 -1.32
N LEU A 256 -3.94 13.14 -0.01
CA LEU A 256 -4.62 13.99 0.98
C LEU A 256 -3.99 15.38 1.08
N ASN A 257 -2.66 15.46 0.96
CA ASN A 257 -1.95 16.74 0.97
C ASN A 257 -2.35 17.63 -0.23
N ILE A 258 -2.49 17.05 -1.42
CA ILE A 258 -2.91 17.82 -2.60
C ILE A 258 -4.41 18.17 -2.52
N ILE A 259 -5.26 17.29 -2.02
CA ILE A 259 -6.68 17.59 -1.76
C ILE A 259 -6.80 18.76 -0.77
N GLY A 260 -6.02 18.74 0.32
CA GLY A 260 -5.98 19.84 1.29
C GLY A 260 -5.57 21.17 0.63
N LYS A 261 -4.52 21.16 -0.19
CA LYS A 261 -4.10 22.34 -0.96
C LYS A 261 -5.13 22.83 -1.96
N ASN A 262 -5.88 21.90 -2.61
CA ASN A 262 -6.97 22.28 -3.49
C ASN A 262 -8.08 22.99 -2.72
N TYR A 263 -8.49 22.47 -1.57
CA TYR A 263 -9.49 23.08 -0.73
C TYR A 263 -9.04 24.44 -0.18
N GLN A 264 -7.77 24.56 0.24
CA GLN A 264 -7.18 25.85 0.65
C GLN A 264 -7.27 26.86 -0.49
N ALA A 265 -6.89 26.49 -1.71
CA ALA A 265 -6.88 27.37 -2.86
C ALA A 265 -8.25 27.90 -3.29
N VAL A 266 -9.34 27.18 -2.91
CA VAL A 266 -10.72 27.60 -3.15
C VAL A 266 -11.41 28.17 -1.89
N GLY A 267 -10.64 28.49 -0.83
CA GLY A 267 -11.15 29.10 0.41
C GLY A 267 -11.95 28.16 1.32
N LYS A 268 -11.94 26.84 1.07
CA LYS A 268 -12.63 25.83 1.88
C LYS A 268 -11.72 25.34 3.03
N TYR A 269 -11.38 26.22 3.96
CA TYR A 269 -10.34 26.00 4.97
C TYR A 269 -10.63 24.82 5.91
N GLU A 270 -11.88 24.62 6.33
CA GLU A 270 -12.25 23.47 7.18
C GLU A 270 -12.00 22.12 6.49
N LYS A 271 -12.33 22.00 5.18
CA LYS A 271 -12.08 20.78 4.41
C LYS A 271 -10.59 20.61 4.11
N ALA A 272 -9.86 21.70 4.00
CA ALA A 272 -8.39 21.67 3.87
C ALA A 272 -7.78 21.12 5.16
N GLU A 273 -8.16 21.64 6.31
CA GLU A 273 -7.74 21.18 7.63
C GLU A 273 -8.03 19.69 7.82
N GLU A 274 -9.28 19.25 7.60
CA GLU A 274 -9.68 17.85 7.67
C GLU A 274 -8.78 16.95 6.83
N SER A 275 -8.55 17.32 5.55
CA SER A 275 -7.73 16.52 4.63
C SER A 275 -6.27 16.43 5.10
N LEU A 276 -5.71 17.51 5.60
CA LEU A 276 -4.32 17.56 6.09
C LEU A 276 -4.16 16.81 7.42
N ILE A 277 -5.12 16.89 8.34
CA ILE A 277 -5.15 16.10 9.58
C ILE A 277 -5.20 14.60 9.24
N ARG A 278 -6.07 14.18 8.33
CA ARG A 278 -6.12 12.81 7.85
C ARG A 278 -4.77 12.36 7.28
N SER A 279 -4.06 13.25 6.58
CA SER A 279 -2.71 12.95 6.09
C SER A 279 -1.70 12.75 7.23
N THR A 280 -1.81 13.51 8.33
CA THR A 280 -0.96 13.28 9.53
C THR A 280 -1.26 11.93 10.19
N HIS A 281 -2.52 11.52 10.25
CA HIS A 281 -2.91 10.21 10.78
C HIS A 281 -2.51 9.06 9.84
N ARG A 282 -2.47 9.30 8.51
CA ARG A 282 -2.05 8.28 7.54
C ARG A 282 -0.58 7.90 7.72
N LEU A 283 0.31 8.89 7.90
CA LEU A 283 1.75 8.70 8.16
C LEU A 283 2.26 9.79 9.12
N PRO A 284 2.10 9.59 10.45
CA PRO A 284 2.42 10.62 11.44
C PRO A 284 3.91 11.00 11.50
N GLY A 285 4.82 10.13 11.09
CA GLY A 285 6.26 10.41 10.99
C GLY A 285 6.64 11.37 9.82
N ARG A 286 5.70 11.77 8.98
CA ARG A 286 5.96 12.72 7.88
C ARG A 286 5.75 14.17 8.32
N ILE A 287 6.78 15.00 8.20
CA ILE A 287 6.73 16.41 8.59
C ILE A 287 5.88 17.26 7.64
N TYR A 288 5.82 16.90 6.36
CA TYR A 288 5.19 17.71 5.32
C TYR A 288 3.72 18.09 5.59
N PRO A 289 2.82 17.20 6.03
CA PRO A 289 1.43 17.57 6.34
C PRO A 289 1.34 18.59 7.48
N TYR A 290 2.19 18.50 8.51
CA TYR A 290 2.23 19.47 9.61
C TYR A 290 2.70 20.86 9.13
N ASN A 291 3.67 20.90 8.21
CA ASN A 291 4.08 22.15 7.56
C ASN A 291 2.94 22.78 6.73
N LEU A 292 2.13 21.95 6.05
CA LEU A 292 0.96 22.43 5.31
C LEU A 292 -0.13 22.97 6.26
N LEU A 293 -0.37 22.30 7.40
CA LEU A 293 -1.29 22.79 8.43
C LEU A 293 -0.80 24.13 9.02
N ALA A 294 0.50 24.28 9.29
CA ALA A 294 1.05 25.53 9.75
C ALA A 294 0.80 26.68 8.75
N LYS A 295 0.99 26.41 7.45
CA LYS A 295 0.67 27.39 6.39
C LYS A 295 -0.82 27.72 6.35
N LEU A 296 -1.69 26.71 6.47
CA LEU A 296 -3.14 26.87 6.47
C LEU A 296 -3.62 27.79 7.63
N TYR A 297 -3.02 27.62 8.81
CA TYR A 297 -3.36 28.42 9.99
C TYR A 297 -2.72 29.82 10.00
N ALA A 298 -1.74 30.05 9.14
CA ALA A 298 -1.11 31.37 8.94
C ALA A 298 -1.81 32.21 7.85
N GLU A 299 -2.73 31.61 7.07
CA GLU A 299 -3.45 32.33 6.02
C GLU A 299 -4.26 33.51 6.62
N PRO A 300 -4.20 34.72 6.01
CA PRO A 300 -4.89 35.88 6.55
C PRO A 300 -6.41 35.71 6.76
N GLU A 301 -7.04 34.92 5.88
CA GLU A 301 -8.48 34.62 5.94
C GLU A 301 -8.83 33.45 6.90
N ASN A 302 -7.81 32.76 7.44
CA ASN A 302 -7.98 31.59 8.33
C ASN A 302 -7.02 31.63 9.52
N GLN A 303 -6.71 32.79 10.04
CA GLN A 303 -5.75 32.92 11.14
C GLN A 303 -6.18 32.18 12.40
N GLN A 304 -5.35 31.20 12.82
CA GLN A 304 -5.54 30.39 14.03
C GLN A 304 -4.22 30.31 14.81
N PRO A 305 -3.84 31.36 15.58
CA PRO A 305 -2.50 31.49 16.18
C PRO A 305 -2.11 30.32 17.08
N GLU A 306 -3.03 29.80 17.88
CA GLU A 306 -2.72 28.68 18.80
C GLU A 306 -2.48 27.36 18.06
N LYS A 307 -3.29 27.08 17.03
CA LYS A 307 -3.04 25.89 16.19
C LYS A 307 -1.73 26.04 15.40
N LEU A 308 -1.45 27.25 14.90
CA LEU A 308 -0.18 27.53 14.22
C LEU A 308 1.02 27.27 15.12
N LYS A 309 1.04 27.81 16.35
CA LYS A 309 2.13 27.59 17.31
C LYS A 309 2.36 26.09 17.55
N ARG A 310 1.28 25.32 17.76
CA ARG A 310 1.35 23.88 17.93
C ARG A 310 1.96 23.17 16.72
N MET A 311 1.56 23.50 15.50
CA MET A 311 2.11 22.88 14.29
C MET A 311 3.57 23.27 14.07
N VAL A 312 3.95 24.53 14.37
CA VAL A 312 5.34 24.97 14.31
C VAL A 312 6.20 24.17 15.27
N GLU A 313 5.75 23.98 16.51
CA GLU A 313 6.46 23.15 17.50
C GLU A 313 6.65 21.72 16.98
N VAL A 314 5.61 21.08 16.46
CA VAL A 314 5.70 19.73 15.87
C VAL A 314 6.73 19.69 14.74
N VAL A 315 6.70 20.63 13.78
CA VAL A 315 7.66 20.66 12.65
C VAL A 315 9.10 20.85 13.12
N LEU A 316 9.31 21.59 14.21
CA LEU A 316 10.66 21.88 14.73
C LEU A 316 11.23 20.72 15.56
N THR A 317 10.39 20.05 16.35
CA THR A 317 10.82 19.03 17.31
C THR A 317 10.78 17.61 16.76
N LYS A 318 9.80 17.32 15.87
CA LYS A 318 9.59 15.96 15.34
C LYS A 318 10.80 15.45 14.56
N GLU A 319 11.31 14.29 14.95
CA GLU A 319 12.41 13.62 14.23
C GLU A 319 11.91 12.99 12.92
N PRO A 320 12.47 13.40 11.76
CA PRO A 320 12.10 12.81 10.48
C PRO A 320 12.77 11.46 10.29
N LYS A 321 12.07 10.53 9.63
CA LYS A 321 12.64 9.22 9.25
C LYS A 321 13.93 9.36 8.40
N VAL A 322 14.05 10.42 7.61
CA VAL A 322 15.23 10.78 6.81
C VAL A 322 15.45 12.27 6.87
N GLN A 323 16.64 12.68 7.30
CA GLN A 323 17.07 14.07 7.24
C GLN A 323 17.30 14.47 5.78
N SER A 324 16.65 15.56 5.34
CA SER A 324 16.75 16.06 3.96
C SER A 324 16.79 17.60 3.92
N THR A 325 17.22 18.15 2.79
CA THR A 325 17.18 19.61 2.54
C THR A 325 15.74 20.13 2.67
N ALA A 326 14.75 19.40 2.17
CA ALA A 326 13.34 19.77 2.28
C ALA A 326 12.88 19.92 3.74
N VAL A 327 13.33 19.07 4.66
CA VAL A 327 13.03 19.19 6.10
C VAL A 327 13.64 20.47 6.67
N LYS A 328 14.88 20.81 6.29
CA LYS A 328 15.54 22.06 6.72
C LYS A 328 14.79 23.28 6.21
N GLU A 329 14.35 23.25 4.96
CA GLU A 329 13.56 24.34 4.34
C GLU A 329 12.21 24.52 5.06
N MET A 330 11.46 23.43 5.30
CA MET A 330 10.20 23.47 6.05
C MET A 330 10.39 24.05 7.45
N ARG A 331 11.43 23.63 8.18
CA ARG A 331 11.76 24.20 9.50
C ARG A 331 12.12 25.68 9.46
N ALA A 332 12.82 26.12 8.42
CA ALA A 332 13.12 27.55 8.23
C ALA A 332 11.86 28.38 7.89
N GLU A 333 10.96 27.79 7.10
CA GLU A 333 9.70 28.39 6.69
C GLU A 333 8.76 28.62 7.88
N VAL A 334 8.49 27.58 8.71
CA VAL A 334 7.60 27.72 9.87
C VAL A 334 8.14 28.71 10.91
N LYS A 335 9.48 28.86 11.05
CA LYS A 335 10.09 29.89 11.90
C LYS A 335 9.78 31.30 11.42
N LYS A 336 9.68 31.52 10.10
CA LYS A 336 9.28 32.80 9.52
C LYS A 336 7.78 33.07 9.79
N LEU A 337 6.92 32.08 9.61
CA LEU A 337 5.48 32.20 9.89
C LEU A 337 5.23 32.61 11.35
N LEU A 338 5.94 32.02 12.30
CA LEU A 338 5.80 32.37 13.71
C LEU A 338 6.19 33.83 14.02
N LYS A 339 7.21 34.38 13.33
CA LYS A 339 7.62 35.78 13.50
C LYS A 339 6.63 36.79 12.92
N GLN A 340 5.76 36.40 12.05
CA GLN A 340 4.74 37.28 11.44
C GLN A 340 3.49 37.46 12.33
N ILE A 341 3.34 36.62 13.36
CA ILE A 341 2.16 36.61 14.24
C ILE A 341 2.49 37.14 15.64
N ASN A 342 3.78 37.18 16.01
CA ASN A 342 4.27 37.86 17.22
C ASN A 342 4.63 39.33 16.88
#